data_b98005914ee38d7b3bcff6f94f006fdc
#
_entry.id   b98005914ee38d7b3bcff6f94f006fdc
#
_cell.length_a   1.000
_cell.length_b   1.000
_cell.length_c   1.000
_cell.angle_alpha   90.00
_cell.angle_beta   90.00
_cell.angle_gamma   90.00
#
_symmetry.space_group_name_H-M   'P 1'
#
loop_
_entity.id
_entity.type
_entity.pdbx_description
1 polymer ?
#
loop_
_entity_poly.entity_id
_entity_poly.type
_entity_poly.pdbx_seq_one_letter_code
_entity_poly.pdbx_strand_id
1 'polypeptide(L)'
;MPAAITGRQFHNQPEKGHTHGFLVDLWDEVRRETGGRMDITVHAQNAGIEGSDPAALRMLVDGEVQFIVLMGGILGQVVPATEIQGLPFAFASHAQVHAVDDGPLGAYLRREMLAKGIHGFAHGLMENGFRHIVMRDRPIRTVEDLAGVRMRVPDGGMFVDTFRALGAEPVVVNIRELYDALATGRVDGQENPLSVCEVNRLYEVCRYVS
;
A
#
# COMPACT_ATOMS: atom_id res chain seq x y z
N MET A 1 -20.15 -12.29 -27.38
CA MET A 1 -18.83 -12.17 -28.03
C MET A 1 -17.78 -12.17 -26.92
N PRO A 2 -16.57 -12.70 -27.13
CA PRO A 2 -15.51 -12.57 -26.14
C PRO A 2 -15.21 -11.10 -25.87
N ALA A 3 -14.71 -10.78 -24.66
CA ALA A 3 -14.31 -9.43 -24.30
C ALA A 3 -13.22 -8.93 -25.28
N ALA A 4 -13.33 -7.68 -25.72
CA ALA A 4 -12.35 -7.08 -26.64
C ALA A 4 -11.07 -6.64 -25.88
N ILE A 5 -11.22 -6.36 -24.58
CA ILE A 5 -10.13 -5.97 -23.68
C ILE A 5 -10.21 -6.88 -22.46
N THR A 6 -9.14 -7.62 -22.21
CA THR A 6 -8.97 -8.42 -20.99
C THR A 6 -7.73 -7.94 -20.24
N GLY A 7 -7.75 -8.04 -18.94
CA GLY A 7 -6.61 -7.62 -18.13
C GLY A 7 -6.66 -8.16 -16.71
N ARG A 8 -5.61 -7.85 -15.96
CA ARG A 8 -5.44 -8.28 -14.57
C ARG A 8 -5.21 -7.06 -13.68
N GLN A 9 -5.94 -7.00 -12.58
CA GLN A 9 -5.80 -6.03 -11.51
C GLN A 9 -5.17 -6.69 -10.30
N PHE A 10 -4.05 -6.18 -9.81
CA PHE A 10 -3.38 -6.70 -8.62
C PHE A 10 -3.45 -5.72 -7.45
N HIS A 11 -3.45 -6.27 -6.25
CA HIS A 11 -3.27 -5.56 -4.98
C HIS A 11 -2.71 -6.50 -3.91
N ASN A 12 -2.07 -5.94 -2.88
CA ASN A 12 -1.37 -6.73 -1.85
C ASN A 12 -2.24 -7.08 -0.63
N GLN A 13 -3.51 -6.64 -0.57
CA GLN A 13 -4.39 -6.90 0.55
C GLN A 13 -5.06 -8.29 0.44
N PRO A 14 -5.49 -8.89 1.58
CA PRO A 14 -6.22 -10.16 1.57
C PRO A 14 -7.53 -10.09 0.77
N GLU A 15 -7.95 -11.23 0.22
CA GLU A 15 -9.19 -11.36 -0.55
C GLU A 15 -10.44 -10.98 0.26
N LYS A 16 -10.43 -11.27 1.57
CA LYS A 16 -11.53 -10.90 2.48
C LYS A 16 -11.56 -9.43 2.85
N GLY A 17 -10.56 -8.65 2.43
CA GLY A 17 -10.46 -7.22 2.73
C GLY A 17 -11.38 -6.37 1.85
N HIS A 18 -11.80 -5.22 2.38
CA HIS A 18 -12.65 -4.28 1.64
C HIS A 18 -12.02 -3.77 0.33
N THR A 19 -10.69 -3.66 0.25
CA THR A 19 -10.00 -3.29 -1.00
C THR A 19 -10.31 -4.26 -2.13
N HIS A 20 -10.29 -5.58 -1.85
CA HIS A 20 -10.61 -6.59 -2.86
C HIS A 20 -12.06 -6.47 -3.31
N GLY A 21 -13.00 -6.42 -2.37
CA GLY A 21 -14.43 -6.28 -2.67
C GLY A 21 -14.71 -5.05 -3.52
N PHE A 22 -14.15 -3.89 -3.14
CA PHE A 22 -14.29 -2.66 -3.90
C PHE A 22 -13.78 -2.80 -5.34
N LEU A 23 -12.62 -3.42 -5.54
CA LEU A 23 -12.06 -3.59 -6.89
C LEU A 23 -12.87 -4.58 -7.74
N VAL A 24 -13.42 -5.63 -7.14
CA VAL A 24 -14.33 -6.57 -7.82
C VAL A 24 -15.59 -5.82 -8.26
N ASP A 25 -16.24 -5.09 -7.36
CA ASP A 25 -17.44 -4.32 -7.68
C ASP A 25 -17.18 -3.28 -8.77
N LEU A 26 -16.04 -2.57 -8.71
CA LEU A 26 -15.61 -1.61 -9.72
C LEU A 26 -15.52 -2.26 -11.11
N TRP A 27 -14.82 -3.39 -11.23
CA TRP A 27 -14.62 -4.04 -12.53
C TRP A 27 -15.87 -4.75 -13.04
N ASP A 28 -16.74 -5.24 -12.17
CA ASP A 28 -18.06 -5.75 -12.54
C ASP A 28 -18.96 -4.63 -13.09
N GLU A 29 -18.91 -3.44 -12.50
CA GLU A 29 -19.60 -2.26 -13.02
C GLU A 29 -19.06 -1.85 -14.41
N VAL A 30 -17.74 -1.74 -14.56
CA VAL A 30 -17.10 -1.43 -15.85
C VAL A 30 -17.45 -2.48 -16.90
N ARG A 31 -17.46 -3.76 -16.56
CA ARG A 31 -17.87 -4.85 -17.45
C ARG A 31 -19.32 -4.67 -17.90
N ARG A 32 -20.22 -4.34 -16.98
CA ARG A 32 -21.64 -4.10 -17.26
C ARG A 32 -21.83 -2.89 -18.17
N GLU A 33 -21.22 -1.75 -17.86
CA GLU A 33 -21.34 -0.52 -18.63
C GLU A 33 -20.72 -0.62 -20.02
N THR A 34 -19.68 -1.40 -20.18
CA THR A 34 -19.07 -1.65 -21.49
C THR A 34 -19.79 -2.74 -22.30
N GLY A 35 -20.89 -3.33 -21.78
CA GLY A 35 -21.59 -4.43 -22.43
C GLY A 35 -20.70 -5.66 -22.60
N GLY A 36 -19.81 -5.93 -21.64
CA GLY A 36 -18.88 -7.05 -21.62
C GLY A 36 -17.66 -6.89 -22.54
N ARG A 37 -17.43 -5.69 -23.09
CA ARG A 37 -16.25 -5.43 -23.93
C ARG A 37 -14.95 -5.36 -23.13
N MET A 38 -15.02 -4.99 -21.86
CA MET A 38 -13.89 -4.97 -20.94
C MET A 38 -14.11 -5.97 -19.80
N ASP A 39 -13.14 -6.84 -19.57
CA ASP A 39 -13.21 -7.91 -18.56
C ASP A 39 -11.87 -7.99 -17.81
N ILE A 40 -11.87 -7.54 -16.57
CA ILE A 40 -10.67 -7.45 -15.74
C ILE A 40 -10.82 -8.37 -14.53
N THR A 41 -9.84 -9.25 -14.33
CA THR A 41 -9.80 -10.15 -13.17
C THR A 41 -9.00 -9.52 -12.03
N VAL A 42 -9.55 -9.54 -10.82
CA VAL A 42 -8.89 -9.02 -9.62
C VAL A 42 -8.12 -10.14 -8.90
N HIS A 43 -6.86 -9.88 -8.58
CA HIS A 43 -5.95 -10.80 -7.90
C HIS A 43 -5.51 -10.21 -6.55
N ALA A 44 -6.01 -10.80 -5.46
CA ALA A 44 -5.63 -10.44 -4.10
C ALA A 44 -4.21 -10.91 -3.76
N GLN A 45 -3.55 -10.22 -2.83
CA GLN A 45 -2.22 -10.57 -2.30
C GLN A 45 -1.14 -10.77 -3.38
N ASN A 46 -1.26 -10.09 -4.53
CA ASN A 46 -0.40 -10.28 -5.68
C ASN A 46 -0.26 -11.77 -6.06
N ALA A 47 -1.39 -12.50 -6.06
CA ALA A 47 -1.42 -13.95 -6.26
C ALA A 47 -0.72 -14.35 -7.57
N GLY A 48 0.23 -15.29 -7.47
CA GLY A 48 1.03 -15.77 -8.60
C GLY A 48 2.24 -14.88 -8.94
N ILE A 49 2.48 -13.77 -8.22
CA ILE A 49 3.67 -12.94 -8.38
C ILE A 49 4.67 -13.27 -7.27
N GLU A 50 5.82 -13.81 -7.62
CA GLU A 50 6.94 -13.98 -6.70
C GLU A 50 7.62 -12.62 -6.45
N GLY A 51 8.01 -12.34 -5.18
CA GLY A 51 8.63 -11.06 -4.78
C GLY A 51 7.65 -9.92 -4.52
N SER A 52 6.32 -10.20 -4.54
CA SER A 52 5.27 -9.29 -4.10
C SER A 52 5.26 -7.90 -4.76
N ASP A 53 5.15 -6.79 -3.97
CA ASP A 53 4.92 -5.45 -4.49
C ASP A 53 5.99 -4.94 -5.45
N PRO A 54 7.31 -5.07 -5.17
CA PRO A 54 8.33 -4.62 -6.11
C PRO A 54 8.30 -5.40 -7.43
N ALA A 55 7.98 -6.69 -7.40
CA ALA A 55 7.84 -7.49 -8.61
C ALA A 55 6.59 -7.10 -9.41
N ALA A 56 5.45 -6.92 -8.72
CA ALA A 56 4.21 -6.46 -9.34
C ALA A 56 4.38 -5.09 -10.02
N LEU A 57 5.13 -4.18 -9.38
CA LEU A 57 5.45 -2.87 -9.95
C LEU A 57 6.31 -2.98 -11.23
N ARG A 58 7.32 -3.85 -11.23
CA ARG A 58 8.12 -4.10 -12.44
C ARG A 58 7.25 -4.66 -13.57
N MET A 59 6.40 -5.66 -13.27
CA MET A 59 5.48 -6.24 -14.25
C MET A 59 4.48 -5.22 -14.82
N LEU A 60 4.07 -4.21 -14.01
CA LEU A 60 3.25 -3.10 -14.49
C LEU A 60 4.03 -2.26 -15.52
N VAL A 61 5.26 -1.86 -15.19
CA VAL A 61 6.13 -1.07 -16.08
C VAL A 61 6.44 -1.81 -17.38
N ASP A 62 6.64 -3.14 -17.29
CA ASP A 62 6.92 -4.00 -18.45
C ASP A 62 5.64 -4.35 -19.25
N GLY A 63 4.46 -3.94 -18.78
CA GLY A 63 3.18 -4.19 -19.45
C GLY A 63 2.62 -5.60 -19.29
N GLU A 64 3.22 -6.42 -18.45
CA GLU A 64 2.75 -7.78 -18.14
C GLU A 64 1.51 -7.78 -17.25
N VAL A 65 1.33 -6.75 -16.44
CA VAL A 65 0.15 -6.46 -15.62
C VAL A 65 -0.46 -5.15 -16.09
N GLN A 66 -1.78 -5.09 -16.17
CA GLN A 66 -2.48 -3.93 -16.73
C GLN A 66 -2.88 -2.92 -15.64
N PHE A 67 -3.24 -3.40 -14.44
CA PHE A 67 -3.73 -2.55 -13.36
C PHE A 67 -3.14 -2.99 -12.01
N ILE A 68 -2.81 -2.01 -11.16
CA ILE A 68 -2.34 -2.26 -9.80
C ILE A 68 -2.87 -1.17 -8.86
N VAL A 69 -3.23 -1.58 -7.64
CA VAL A 69 -3.34 -0.65 -6.50
C VAL A 69 -2.09 -0.83 -5.66
N LEU A 70 -1.32 0.23 -5.54
CA LEU A 70 -0.02 0.22 -4.88
C LEU A 70 0.16 1.47 -4.02
N MET A 71 0.82 1.30 -2.89
CA MET A 71 1.16 2.40 -1.99
C MET A 71 2.24 3.30 -2.62
N GLY A 72 2.06 4.64 -2.48
CA GLY A 72 2.98 5.62 -3.06
C GLY A 72 4.44 5.45 -2.67
N GLY A 73 4.71 5.03 -1.43
CA GLY A 73 6.08 4.75 -0.98
C GLY A 73 6.76 3.58 -1.71
N ILE A 74 5.99 2.57 -2.16
CA ILE A 74 6.53 1.46 -2.97
C ILE A 74 6.66 1.90 -4.43
N LEU A 75 5.68 2.64 -4.94
CA LEU A 75 5.72 3.24 -6.28
C LEU A 75 6.93 4.18 -6.43
N GLY A 76 7.41 4.77 -5.33
CA GLY A 76 8.61 5.59 -5.26
C GLY A 76 9.88 4.95 -5.82
N GLN A 77 9.96 3.62 -5.85
CA GLN A 77 11.08 2.90 -6.47
C GLN A 77 11.19 3.17 -7.99
N VAL A 78 10.10 3.53 -8.65
CA VAL A 78 10.05 3.89 -10.09
C VAL A 78 9.76 5.39 -10.26
N VAL A 79 8.91 5.96 -9.42
CA VAL A 79 8.45 7.35 -9.46
C VAL A 79 8.77 8.02 -8.10
N PRO A 80 9.99 8.49 -7.84
CA PRO A 80 10.41 8.97 -6.51
C PRO A 80 9.49 10.05 -5.92
N ALA A 81 8.88 10.89 -6.76
CA ALA A 81 7.96 11.92 -6.30
C ALA A 81 6.74 11.38 -5.50
N THR A 82 6.35 10.13 -5.72
CA THR A 82 5.19 9.52 -5.02
C THR A 82 5.49 9.18 -3.56
N GLU A 83 6.75 9.16 -3.14
CA GLU A 83 7.12 8.96 -1.74
C GLU A 83 6.59 10.07 -0.81
N ILE A 84 6.29 11.27 -1.37
CA ILE A 84 5.70 12.37 -0.60
C ILE A 84 4.38 11.98 0.07
N GLN A 85 3.63 11.04 -0.48
CA GLN A 85 2.40 10.51 0.12
C GLN A 85 2.64 9.76 1.43
N GLY A 86 3.85 9.29 1.67
CA GLY A 86 4.28 8.63 2.91
C GLY A 86 4.92 9.57 3.94
N LEU A 87 4.99 10.87 3.67
CA LEU A 87 5.64 11.83 4.55
C LEU A 87 4.88 11.92 5.89
N PRO A 88 5.57 11.68 7.03
CA PRO A 88 4.94 11.71 8.33
C PRO A 88 4.30 13.05 8.64
N PHE A 89 3.10 13.02 9.22
CA PHE A 89 2.36 14.21 9.69
C PHE A 89 2.04 15.26 8.62
N ALA A 90 2.14 14.91 7.32
CA ALA A 90 1.87 15.83 6.22
C ALA A 90 0.39 16.21 6.11
N PHE A 91 -0.51 15.36 6.58
CA PHE A 91 -1.95 15.54 6.47
C PHE A 91 -2.64 15.49 7.83
N ALA A 92 -3.56 16.40 8.06
CA ALA A 92 -4.33 16.48 9.30
C ALA A 92 -5.72 15.83 9.20
N SER A 93 -6.19 15.50 7.99
CA SER A 93 -7.51 14.87 7.79
C SER A 93 -7.60 14.16 6.44
N HIS A 94 -8.52 13.20 6.34
CA HIS A 94 -8.86 12.51 5.08
C HIS A 94 -9.30 13.49 3.98
N ALA A 95 -10.11 14.49 4.33
CA ALA A 95 -10.55 15.52 3.39
C ALA A 95 -9.36 16.30 2.80
N GLN A 96 -8.32 16.57 3.60
CA GLN A 96 -7.10 17.19 3.12
C GLN A 96 -6.33 16.28 2.16
N VAL A 97 -6.24 14.98 2.44
CA VAL A 97 -5.59 14.00 1.55
C VAL A 97 -6.26 14.04 0.18
N HIS A 98 -7.58 13.88 0.12
CA HIS A 98 -8.32 13.91 -1.14
C HIS A 98 -8.18 15.25 -1.88
N ALA A 99 -8.31 16.38 -1.18
CA ALA A 99 -8.16 17.70 -1.80
C ALA A 99 -6.76 17.93 -2.41
N VAL A 100 -5.72 17.39 -1.79
CA VAL A 100 -4.34 17.51 -2.27
C VAL A 100 -4.08 16.59 -3.45
N ASP A 101 -4.53 15.33 -3.39
CA ASP A 101 -4.34 14.36 -4.48
C ASP A 101 -5.23 14.64 -5.69
N ASP A 102 -6.42 15.21 -5.51
CA ASP A 102 -7.26 15.70 -6.61
C ASP A 102 -6.80 17.05 -7.17
N GLY A 103 -5.93 17.74 -6.44
CA GLY A 103 -5.40 19.05 -6.76
C GLY A 103 -4.08 19.05 -7.56
N PRO A 104 -3.33 20.16 -7.49
CA PRO A 104 -2.07 20.35 -8.24
C PRO A 104 -0.99 19.31 -7.92
N LEU A 105 -0.89 18.86 -6.67
CA LEU A 105 0.08 17.82 -6.30
C LEU A 105 -0.24 16.50 -6.99
N GLY A 106 -1.47 16.03 -6.91
CA GLY A 106 -1.85 14.79 -7.58
C GLY A 106 -1.70 14.89 -9.10
N ALA A 107 -2.00 16.06 -9.70
CA ALA A 107 -1.73 16.30 -11.12
C ALA A 107 -0.23 16.23 -11.45
N TYR A 108 0.63 16.73 -10.58
CA TYR A 108 2.08 16.60 -10.70
C TYR A 108 2.51 15.13 -10.62
N LEU A 109 2.07 14.39 -9.59
CA LEU A 109 2.41 12.99 -9.42
C LEU A 109 1.98 12.14 -10.63
N ARG A 110 0.77 12.36 -11.15
CA ARG A 110 0.30 11.66 -12.36
C ARG A 110 1.15 11.95 -13.61
N ARG A 111 1.70 13.17 -13.75
CA ARG A 111 2.66 13.48 -14.83
C ARG A 111 3.98 12.73 -14.66
N GLU A 112 4.50 12.68 -13.42
CA GLU A 112 5.72 11.91 -13.12
C GLU A 112 5.53 10.41 -13.38
N MET A 113 4.36 9.86 -13.01
CA MET A 113 3.97 8.48 -13.32
C MET A 113 3.91 8.26 -14.83
N LEU A 114 3.27 9.16 -15.57
CA LEU A 114 3.14 9.05 -17.03
C LEU A 114 4.50 9.08 -17.73
N ALA A 115 5.45 9.86 -17.24
CA ALA A 115 6.83 9.90 -17.74
C ALA A 115 7.58 8.56 -17.58
N LYS A 116 7.06 7.67 -16.72
CA LYS A 116 7.54 6.29 -16.49
C LYS A 116 6.65 5.22 -17.14
N GLY A 117 5.71 5.62 -18.00
CA GLY A 117 4.79 4.70 -18.67
C GLY A 117 3.62 4.21 -17.79
N ILE A 118 3.43 4.82 -16.61
CA ILE A 118 2.36 4.46 -15.68
C ILE A 118 1.24 5.50 -15.77
N HIS A 119 0.03 5.09 -16.11
CA HIS A 119 -1.13 5.96 -16.10
C HIS A 119 -1.79 5.97 -14.72
N GLY A 120 -1.71 7.09 -14.02
CA GLY A 120 -2.47 7.33 -12.78
C GLY A 120 -3.85 7.89 -13.13
N PHE A 121 -4.90 7.25 -12.63
CA PHE A 121 -6.27 7.73 -12.85
C PHE A 121 -6.53 9.03 -12.09
N ALA A 122 -7.23 9.96 -12.73
CA ALA A 122 -7.78 11.11 -12.02
C ALA A 122 -8.82 10.61 -10.99
N HIS A 123 -8.80 11.16 -9.78
CA HIS A 123 -9.64 10.71 -8.67
C HIS A 123 -9.50 9.20 -8.35
N GLY A 124 -8.36 8.61 -8.72
CA GLY A 124 -8.06 7.18 -8.51
C GLY A 124 -7.36 6.89 -7.19
N LEU A 125 -7.27 7.85 -6.27
CA LEU A 125 -6.70 7.64 -4.96
C LEU A 125 -7.61 6.71 -4.14
N MET A 126 -7.06 5.59 -3.71
CA MET A 126 -7.64 4.74 -2.68
C MET A 126 -6.93 5.04 -1.36
N GLU A 127 -7.64 5.67 -0.44
CA GLU A 127 -7.05 6.01 0.85
C GLU A 127 -6.87 4.75 1.72
N ASN A 128 -5.65 4.54 2.18
CA ASN A 128 -5.33 3.41 3.05
C ASN A 128 -5.62 3.71 4.54
N GLY A 129 -5.74 4.99 4.91
CA GLY A 129 -5.97 5.47 6.27
C GLY A 129 -4.71 5.94 6.98
N PHE A 130 -4.91 6.63 8.11
CA PHE A 130 -3.81 7.07 8.97
C PHE A 130 -3.09 5.87 9.58
N ARG A 131 -1.78 5.97 9.63
CA ARG A 131 -0.91 4.91 10.12
C ARG A 131 -0.65 5.08 11.61
N HIS A 132 -0.66 3.98 12.33
CA HIS A 132 -0.42 3.89 13.77
C HIS A 132 0.76 2.97 14.04
N ILE A 133 1.52 3.27 15.09
CA ILE A 133 2.54 2.36 15.59
C ILE A 133 1.83 1.25 16.38
N VAL A 134 2.06 0.01 16.00
CA VAL A 134 1.44 -1.16 16.62
C VAL A 134 2.52 -2.11 17.10
N MET A 135 2.54 -2.39 18.41
CA MET A 135 3.62 -3.09 19.12
C MET A 135 3.15 -4.39 19.75
N ARG A 136 4.05 -5.37 19.79
CA ARG A 136 3.83 -6.66 20.45
C ARG A 136 3.71 -6.54 21.95
N ASP A 137 4.75 -6.01 22.61
CA ASP A 137 4.99 -6.23 24.03
C ASP A 137 4.95 -4.96 24.88
N ARG A 138 5.07 -3.78 24.30
CA ARG A 138 5.04 -2.49 25.01
C ARG A 138 4.47 -1.36 24.17
N PRO A 139 3.79 -0.37 24.76
CA PRO A 139 3.35 0.81 24.03
C PRO A 139 4.54 1.74 23.73
N ILE A 140 4.41 2.54 22.67
CA ILE A 140 5.26 3.70 22.39
C ILE A 140 4.52 4.94 22.87
N ARG A 141 5.10 5.70 23.77
CA ARG A 141 4.52 6.93 24.34
C ARG A 141 5.31 8.18 23.97
N THR A 142 6.61 8.01 23.79
CA THR A 142 7.54 9.06 23.37
C THR A 142 8.43 8.57 22.26
N VAL A 143 9.16 9.47 21.61
CA VAL A 143 10.11 9.11 20.54
C VAL A 143 11.25 8.24 21.09
N GLU A 144 11.67 8.47 22.32
CA GLU A 144 12.74 7.72 22.99
C GLU A 144 12.38 6.25 23.17
N ASP A 145 11.09 5.92 23.25
CA ASP A 145 10.62 4.53 23.33
C ASP A 145 10.92 3.73 22.04
N LEU A 146 11.18 4.41 20.93
CA LEU A 146 11.56 3.77 19.67
C LEU A 146 13.04 3.36 19.60
N ALA A 147 13.87 3.83 20.50
CA ALA A 147 15.30 3.53 20.49
C ALA A 147 15.58 2.02 20.47
N GLY A 148 16.25 1.53 19.41
CA GLY A 148 16.61 0.12 19.24
C GLY A 148 15.43 -0.82 18.97
N VAL A 149 14.22 -0.32 18.73
CA VAL A 149 13.05 -1.14 18.34
C VAL A 149 13.22 -1.63 16.91
N ARG A 150 13.15 -2.92 16.69
CA ARG A 150 13.09 -3.52 15.36
C ARG A 150 11.69 -3.28 14.79
N MET A 151 11.58 -2.15 14.08
CA MET A 151 10.32 -1.71 13.49
C MET A 151 10.16 -2.26 12.09
N ARG A 152 9.17 -3.11 11.85
CA ARG A 152 8.86 -3.53 10.49
C ARG A 152 8.34 -2.35 9.68
N VAL A 153 8.89 -2.18 8.51
CA VAL A 153 8.44 -1.21 7.51
C VAL A 153 8.18 -1.90 6.15
N PRO A 154 7.30 -1.35 5.30
CA PRO A 154 7.20 -1.78 3.91
C PRO A 154 8.46 -1.37 3.12
N ASP A 155 8.61 -1.92 1.93
CA ASP A 155 9.73 -1.61 1.03
C ASP A 155 9.54 -0.22 0.39
N GLY A 156 10.00 0.82 1.08
CA GLY A 156 9.97 2.21 0.64
C GLY A 156 10.97 3.05 1.43
N GLY A 157 11.75 3.86 0.73
CA GLY A 157 12.84 4.65 1.30
C GLY A 157 12.36 5.57 2.42
N MET A 158 11.26 6.27 2.23
CA MET A 158 10.68 7.20 3.19
C MET A 158 10.39 6.51 4.55
N PHE A 159 9.85 5.30 4.54
CA PHE A 159 9.56 4.58 5.79
C PHE A 159 10.83 4.17 6.53
N VAL A 160 11.81 3.66 5.79
CA VAL A 160 13.12 3.28 6.36
C VAL A 160 13.80 4.50 7.00
N ASP A 161 13.87 5.62 6.29
CA ASP A 161 14.53 6.82 6.76
C ASP A 161 13.79 7.46 7.94
N THR A 162 12.45 7.46 7.90
CA THR A 162 11.62 7.96 9.02
C THR A 162 11.94 7.21 10.32
N PHE A 163 11.83 5.89 10.33
CA PHE A 163 12.05 5.12 11.56
C PHE A 163 13.50 5.11 12.01
N ARG A 164 14.45 5.18 11.08
CA ARG A 164 15.86 5.39 11.43
C ARG A 164 16.10 6.74 12.09
N ALA A 165 15.51 7.82 11.57
CA ALA A 165 15.60 9.15 12.16
C ALA A 165 14.95 9.23 13.55
N LEU A 166 13.93 8.41 13.81
CA LEU A 166 13.28 8.26 15.12
C LEU A 166 14.04 7.33 16.09
N GLY A 167 15.21 6.79 15.69
CA GLY A 167 16.07 5.96 16.54
C GLY A 167 15.70 4.47 16.56
N ALA A 168 14.73 4.03 15.76
CA ALA A 168 14.39 2.63 15.59
C ALA A 168 15.34 1.91 14.63
N GLU A 169 15.27 0.59 14.62
CA GLU A 169 15.93 -0.29 13.64
C GLU A 169 14.90 -0.74 12.60
N PRO A 170 14.75 -0.07 11.44
CA PRO A 170 13.79 -0.44 10.43
C PRO A 170 14.17 -1.77 9.77
N VAL A 171 13.23 -2.70 9.73
CA VAL A 171 13.36 -4.01 9.09
C VAL A 171 12.34 -4.12 7.97
N VAL A 172 12.80 -4.18 6.73
CA VAL A 172 11.91 -4.35 5.58
C VAL A 172 11.37 -5.77 5.55
N VAL A 173 10.05 -5.90 5.65
CA VAL A 173 9.34 -7.19 5.59
C VAL A 173 8.07 -7.01 4.75
N ASN A 174 7.85 -7.93 3.81
CA ASN A 174 6.64 -7.95 3.01
C ASN A 174 5.37 -8.11 3.88
N ILE A 175 4.26 -7.53 3.45
CA ILE A 175 2.99 -7.63 4.18
C ILE A 175 2.53 -9.08 4.37
N ARG A 176 2.81 -9.96 3.42
CA ARG A 176 2.47 -11.39 3.49
C ARG A 176 3.23 -12.14 4.59
N GLU A 177 4.42 -11.67 4.96
CA GLU A 177 5.27 -12.26 6.00
C GLU A 177 5.10 -11.55 7.37
N LEU A 178 4.36 -10.45 7.41
CA LEU A 178 4.31 -9.56 8.56
C LEU A 178 3.76 -10.26 9.80
N TYR A 179 2.67 -11.04 9.67
CA TYR A 179 2.09 -11.77 10.78
C TYR A 179 3.12 -12.72 11.43
N ASP A 180 3.80 -13.52 10.62
CA ASP A 180 4.81 -14.47 11.09
C ASP A 180 6.04 -13.76 11.65
N ALA A 181 6.47 -12.65 11.07
CA ALA A 181 7.58 -11.86 11.58
C ALA A 181 7.29 -11.28 12.98
N LEU A 182 6.05 -10.85 13.22
CA LEU A 182 5.58 -10.41 14.53
C LEU A 182 5.43 -11.61 15.49
N ALA A 183 4.78 -12.69 15.08
CA ALA A 183 4.54 -13.87 15.93
C ALA A 183 5.84 -14.49 16.42
N THR A 184 6.85 -14.59 15.56
CA THR A 184 8.17 -15.18 15.89
C THR A 184 9.13 -14.21 16.60
N GLY A 185 8.79 -12.93 16.68
CA GLY A 185 9.68 -11.93 17.27
C GLY A 185 10.86 -11.52 16.38
N ARG A 186 10.78 -11.75 15.06
CA ARG A 186 11.71 -11.19 14.09
C ARG A 186 11.70 -9.67 14.12
N VAL A 187 10.52 -9.07 14.37
CA VAL A 187 10.30 -7.65 14.60
C VAL A 187 9.50 -7.41 15.89
N ASP A 188 9.66 -6.24 16.50
CA ASP A 188 9.02 -5.89 17.76
C ASP A 188 7.69 -5.15 17.57
N GLY A 189 7.53 -4.51 16.41
CA GLY A 189 6.35 -3.76 16.06
C GLY A 189 6.30 -3.45 14.56
N GLN A 190 5.25 -2.74 14.18
CA GLN A 190 5.01 -2.31 12.81
C GLN A 190 4.18 -1.02 12.80
N GLU A 191 4.04 -0.38 11.65
CA GLU A 191 3.16 0.75 11.44
C GLU A 191 2.21 0.46 10.27
N ASN A 192 0.93 0.64 10.49
CA ASN A 192 -0.12 0.48 9.47
C ASN A 192 -1.41 1.18 9.91
N PRO A 193 -2.33 1.43 8.97
CA PRO A 193 -3.72 1.75 9.32
C PRO A 193 -4.38 0.60 10.08
N LEU A 194 -5.35 0.93 10.92
CA LEU A 194 -6.06 -0.08 11.73
C LEU A 194 -6.83 -1.07 10.87
N SER A 195 -7.36 -0.64 9.71
CA SER A 195 -8.00 -1.51 8.73
C SER A 195 -7.06 -2.61 8.21
N VAL A 196 -5.79 -2.27 7.96
CA VAL A 196 -4.76 -3.24 7.56
C VAL A 196 -4.42 -4.18 8.72
N CYS A 197 -4.38 -3.67 9.95
CA CYS A 197 -4.17 -4.50 11.14
C CYS A 197 -5.30 -5.51 11.32
N GLU A 198 -6.55 -5.12 11.06
CA GLU A 198 -7.71 -5.98 11.16
C GLU A 198 -7.67 -7.10 10.11
N VAL A 199 -7.59 -6.76 8.81
CA VAL A 199 -7.67 -7.76 7.74
C VAL A 199 -6.50 -8.74 7.74
N ASN A 200 -5.34 -8.35 8.29
CA ASN A 200 -4.16 -9.20 8.45
C ASN A 200 -4.07 -9.83 9.86
N ARG A 201 -5.10 -9.66 10.69
CA ARG A 201 -5.20 -10.23 12.06
C ARG A 201 -4.03 -9.88 12.97
N LEU A 202 -3.40 -8.73 12.78
CA LEU A 202 -2.22 -8.34 13.56
C LEU A 202 -2.52 -8.13 15.04
N TYR A 203 -3.80 -7.91 15.40
CA TYR A 203 -4.27 -7.83 16.79
C TYR A 203 -4.09 -9.13 17.60
N GLU A 204 -3.86 -10.27 16.94
CA GLU A 204 -3.56 -11.53 17.63
C GLU A 204 -2.13 -11.60 18.13
N VAL A 205 -1.22 -10.89 17.50
CA VAL A 205 0.23 -10.91 17.80
C VAL A 205 0.76 -9.57 18.31
N CYS A 206 -0.06 -8.52 18.30
CA CYS A 206 0.25 -7.18 18.83
C CYS A 206 -0.81 -6.75 19.83
N ARG A 207 -0.38 -6.10 20.92
CA ARG A 207 -1.25 -5.74 22.04
C ARG A 207 -1.42 -4.24 22.24
N TYR A 208 -0.55 -3.42 21.63
CA TYR A 208 -0.48 -2.00 21.87
C TYR A 208 -0.55 -1.22 20.57
N VAL A 209 -1.36 -0.16 20.57
CA VAL A 209 -1.48 0.81 19.49
C VAL A 209 -1.13 2.19 20.05
N SER A 210 -0.33 2.95 19.32
CA SER A 210 0.09 4.30 19.68
C SER A 210 -0.11 5.26 18.52
#